data_8cdc779429670e327970c6ac8135d48d
#
_entry.id   8cdc779429670e327970c6ac8135d48d
#
_cell.length_a   1.000
_cell.length_b   1.000
_cell.length_c   1.000
_cell.angle_alpha   90.00
_cell.angle_beta   90.00
_cell.angle_gamma   90.00
#
_symmetry.space_group_name_H-M   'P 1'
#
loop_
_entity.id
_entity.type
_entity.pdbx_description
1 polymer ?
#
loop_
_entity_poly.entity_id
_entity_poly.type
_entity_poly.pdbx_seq_one_letter_code
_entity_poly.pdbx_strand_id
1 'polypeptide(L)'
;MITLRCVSQAQFPEGFVEDAVGDLREPWMREIDRILEDGALLTAVYEALVRRHPRSRTFGRPGVPAEIVIRMLLLKHLRNWSFDVLEREVRPNLLYREFTRVAAGKVPDAKTLGRQARALGPEVIKQIHQRVVALAVENKVVQGRRMRVDTTVDVATLCYTSLSL
;
A
#
# COMPACT_ATOMS: atom_id res chain seq x y z
N MET A 1 -14.98 11.99 4.04
CA MET A 1 -15.44 10.76 3.37
C MET A 1 -14.23 9.95 2.93
N ILE A 2 -14.16 8.69 3.26
CA ILE A 2 -13.09 7.77 2.84
C ILE A 2 -13.65 6.89 1.74
N THR A 3 -12.93 6.70 0.66
CA THR A 3 -13.29 5.82 -0.46
C THR A 3 -12.42 4.57 -0.46
N LEU A 4 -12.94 3.48 -1.00
CA LEU A 4 -12.20 2.23 -1.11
C LEU A 4 -11.08 2.36 -2.14
N ARG A 5 -11.42 2.80 -3.33
CA ARG A 5 -10.48 3.01 -4.45
C ARG A 5 -10.32 4.48 -4.75
N CYS A 6 -9.20 4.81 -5.36
CA CYS A 6 -8.99 6.14 -5.90
C CYS A 6 -9.90 6.34 -7.11
N VAL A 7 -10.91 7.20 -6.96
CA VAL A 7 -11.64 7.74 -8.12
C VAL A 7 -10.77 8.88 -8.64
N SER A 8 -9.94 8.58 -9.59
CA SER A 8 -8.97 9.55 -10.10
C SER A 8 -9.69 10.71 -10.78
N GLN A 9 -9.51 11.89 -10.20
CA GLN A 9 -9.99 13.15 -10.81
C GLN A 9 -8.95 13.82 -11.71
N ALA A 10 -7.70 13.39 -11.66
CA ALA A 10 -6.62 13.93 -12.47
C ALA A 10 -5.66 12.77 -12.80
N GLN A 11 -6.03 11.99 -13.78
CA GLN A 11 -5.14 10.98 -14.35
C GLN A 11 -4.20 11.65 -15.34
N PHE A 12 -2.97 11.17 -15.40
CA PHE A 12 -2.18 11.35 -16.60
C PHE A 12 -2.92 10.72 -17.79
N PRO A 13 -2.78 11.24 -19.00
CA PRO A 13 -3.34 10.60 -20.19
C PRO A 13 -2.98 9.10 -20.19
N GLU A 14 -3.95 8.28 -20.60
CA GLU A 14 -3.76 6.84 -20.70
C GLU A 14 -2.54 6.54 -21.58
N GLY A 15 -1.63 5.69 -21.10
CA GLY A 15 -0.37 5.41 -21.79
C GLY A 15 0.79 6.35 -21.47
N PHE A 16 0.54 7.61 -21.07
CA PHE A 16 1.64 8.56 -20.83
C PHE A 16 2.68 8.07 -19.80
N VAL A 17 2.23 7.47 -18.72
CA VAL A 17 3.15 6.96 -17.68
C VAL A 17 3.86 5.70 -18.16
N GLU A 18 3.16 4.82 -18.88
CA GLU A 18 3.77 3.61 -19.45
C GLU A 18 4.84 3.97 -20.48
N ASP A 19 4.56 4.92 -21.35
CA ASP A 19 5.52 5.41 -22.35
C ASP A 19 6.72 6.12 -21.72
N ALA A 20 6.49 6.86 -20.63
CA ALA A 20 7.53 7.68 -20.00
C ALA A 20 8.40 6.89 -19.01
N VAL A 21 7.83 5.95 -18.28
CA VAL A 21 8.50 5.28 -17.14
C VAL A 21 8.19 3.79 -17.01
N GLY A 22 7.50 3.20 -17.97
CA GLY A 22 7.08 1.79 -17.91
C GLY A 22 8.26 0.82 -17.83
N ASP A 23 9.37 1.15 -18.49
CA ASP A 23 10.64 0.43 -18.45
C ASP A 23 11.37 0.52 -17.10
N LEU A 24 11.06 1.57 -16.29
CA LEU A 24 11.63 1.77 -14.97
C LEU A 24 10.84 1.05 -13.86
N ARG A 25 9.71 0.43 -14.19
CA ARG A 25 8.92 -0.34 -13.22
C ARG A 25 9.69 -1.54 -12.72
N GLU A 26 9.94 -1.54 -11.41
CA GLU A 26 10.56 -2.68 -10.76
C GLU A 26 9.59 -3.89 -10.73
N PRO A 27 10.10 -5.13 -10.89
CA PRO A 27 9.25 -6.33 -10.96
C PRO A 27 8.29 -6.47 -9.78
N TRP A 28 8.73 -6.13 -8.57
CA TRP A 28 7.91 -6.18 -7.36
C TRP A 28 6.68 -5.26 -7.40
N MET A 29 6.73 -4.14 -8.14
CA MET A 29 5.58 -3.24 -8.29
C MET A 29 4.42 -3.93 -9.00
N ARG A 30 4.72 -4.72 -10.03
CA ARG A 30 3.71 -5.50 -10.76
C ARG A 30 3.10 -6.60 -9.89
N GLU A 31 3.92 -7.26 -9.08
CA GLU A 31 3.42 -8.29 -8.17
C GLU A 31 2.53 -7.69 -7.07
N ILE A 32 2.89 -6.54 -6.52
CA ILE A 32 2.04 -5.83 -5.57
C ILE A 32 0.74 -5.36 -6.23
N ASP A 33 0.78 -4.86 -7.45
CA ASP A 33 -0.44 -4.49 -8.18
C ASP A 33 -1.39 -5.69 -8.27
N ARG A 34 -0.89 -6.85 -8.65
CA ARG A 34 -1.67 -8.10 -8.71
C ARG A 34 -2.26 -8.50 -7.36
N ILE A 35 -1.47 -8.38 -6.29
CA ILE A 35 -1.92 -8.66 -4.91
C ILE A 35 -3.01 -7.68 -4.48
N LEU A 36 -2.88 -6.41 -4.82
CA LEU A 36 -3.83 -5.36 -4.43
C LEU A 36 -5.09 -5.30 -5.31
N GLU A 37 -5.16 -6.06 -6.38
CA GLU A 37 -6.41 -6.32 -7.12
C GLU A 37 -7.41 -7.11 -6.26
N ASP A 38 -6.94 -7.83 -5.23
CA ASP A 38 -7.80 -8.51 -4.27
C ASP A 38 -8.67 -7.52 -3.50
N GLY A 39 -9.95 -7.50 -3.87
CA GLY A 39 -10.93 -6.61 -3.23
C GLY A 39 -11.12 -6.86 -1.73
N ALA A 40 -10.86 -8.08 -1.25
CA ALA A 40 -10.98 -8.42 0.16
C ALA A 40 -9.94 -7.69 1.00
N LEU A 41 -8.70 -7.60 0.51
CA LEU A 41 -7.61 -6.88 1.17
C LEU A 41 -7.93 -5.38 1.28
N LEU A 42 -8.35 -4.77 0.18
CA LEU A 42 -8.74 -3.35 0.17
C LEU A 42 -9.92 -3.07 1.08
N THR A 43 -10.90 -3.98 1.12
CA THR A 43 -12.07 -3.87 2.00
C THR A 43 -11.64 -3.91 3.47
N ALA A 44 -10.75 -4.80 3.87
CA ALA A 44 -10.25 -4.88 5.24
C ALA A 44 -9.57 -3.56 5.67
N VAL A 45 -8.75 -2.98 4.79
CA VAL A 45 -8.10 -1.67 5.03
C VAL A 45 -9.14 -0.55 5.15
N TYR A 46 -10.11 -0.51 4.23
CA TYR A 46 -11.18 0.49 4.24
C TYR A 46 -11.99 0.44 5.54
N GLU A 47 -12.43 -0.75 5.95
CA GLU A 47 -13.21 -0.93 7.16
C GLU A 47 -12.43 -0.51 8.42
N ALA A 48 -11.13 -0.79 8.47
CA ALA A 48 -10.28 -0.35 9.57
C ALA A 48 -10.18 1.18 9.65
N LEU A 49 -10.00 1.84 8.51
CA LEU A 49 -9.92 3.30 8.44
C LEU A 49 -11.24 3.98 8.83
N VAL A 50 -12.36 3.41 8.38
CA VAL A 50 -13.71 3.91 8.68
C VAL A 50 -14.09 3.70 10.15
N ARG A 51 -13.62 2.61 10.77
CA ARG A 51 -13.92 2.28 12.17
C ARG A 51 -13.58 3.41 13.11
N ARG A 52 -12.54 4.19 12.81
CA ARG A 52 -12.15 5.37 13.60
C ARG A 52 -13.20 6.48 13.58
N HIS A 53 -13.84 6.70 12.44
CA HIS A 53 -14.85 7.72 12.24
C HIS A 53 -15.98 7.20 11.35
N PRO A 54 -16.99 6.51 11.92
CA PRO A 54 -18.06 5.86 11.13
C PRO A 54 -18.79 6.82 10.18
N ARG A 55 -18.95 8.09 10.58
CA ARG A 55 -19.56 9.13 9.71
C ARG A 55 -18.74 9.45 8.47
N SER A 56 -17.45 9.06 8.42
CA SER A 56 -16.58 9.29 7.26
C SER A 56 -16.96 8.45 6.04
N ARG A 57 -17.88 7.49 6.16
CA ARG A 57 -18.43 6.77 5.00
C ARG A 57 -19.21 7.69 4.07
N THR A 58 -20.01 8.56 4.62
CA THR A 58 -21.01 9.35 3.88
C THR A 58 -20.79 10.86 3.96
N PHE A 59 -20.20 11.34 5.02
CA PHE A 59 -20.05 12.77 5.28
C PHE A 59 -18.61 13.18 5.53
N GLY A 60 -18.31 14.44 5.26
CA GLY A 60 -17.04 15.08 5.55
C GLY A 60 -16.19 15.35 4.30
N ARG A 61 -15.08 16.06 4.53
CA ARG A 61 -14.10 16.33 3.49
C ARG A 61 -13.56 15.02 2.91
N PRO A 62 -13.36 14.93 1.58
CA PRO A 62 -12.70 13.76 0.98
C PRO A 62 -11.38 13.44 1.68
N GLY A 63 -11.29 12.22 2.22
CA GLY A 63 -10.09 11.70 2.85
C GLY A 63 -9.21 10.98 1.82
N VAL A 64 -8.05 10.51 2.28
CA VAL A 64 -7.18 9.68 1.45
C VAL A 64 -7.85 8.33 1.22
N PRO A 65 -8.02 7.86 -0.03
CA PRO A 65 -8.55 6.54 -0.33
C PRO A 65 -7.76 5.41 0.33
N ALA A 66 -8.45 4.32 0.70
CA ALA A 66 -7.82 3.17 1.34
C ALA A 66 -6.71 2.55 0.47
N GLU A 67 -6.93 2.51 -0.84
CA GLU A 67 -5.96 2.03 -1.81
C GLU A 67 -4.64 2.84 -1.77
N ILE A 68 -4.73 4.17 -1.75
CA ILE A 68 -3.53 5.02 -1.64
C ILE A 68 -2.80 4.76 -0.32
N VAL A 69 -3.54 4.63 0.78
CA VAL A 69 -2.94 4.38 2.10
C VAL A 69 -2.13 3.09 2.11
N ILE A 70 -2.70 1.98 1.64
CA ILE A 70 -1.99 0.69 1.66
C ILE A 70 -0.77 0.71 0.74
N ARG A 71 -0.88 1.29 -0.47
CA ARG A 71 0.23 1.40 -1.43
C ARG A 71 1.37 2.26 -0.89
N MET A 72 1.06 3.38 -0.26
CA MET A 72 2.05 4.26 0.39
C MET A 72 2.75 3.54 1.55
N LEU A 73 2.02 2.78 2.38
CA LEU A 73 2.60 2.01 3.47
C LEU A 73 3.49 0.87 2.98
N LEU A 74 3.08 0.17 1.93
CA LEU A 74 3.90 -0.86 1.30
C LEU A 74 5.20 -0.28 0.74
N LEU A 75 5.12 0.82 0.00
CA LEU A 75 6.30 1.51 -0.53
C LEU A 75 7.24 1.95 0.59
N LYS A 76 6.68 2.51 1.69
CA LYS A 76 7.45 2.88 2.89
C LYS A 76 8.24 1.69 3.43
N HIS A 77 7.58 0.55 3.60
CA HIS A 77 8.23 -0.64 4.16
C HIS A 77 9.28 -1.23 3.22
N LEU A 78 8.97 -1.36 1.95
CA LEU A 78 9.90 -1.91 0.95
C LEU A 78 11.16 -1.09 0.79
N ARG A 79 11.05 0.24 0.92
CA ARG A 79 12.19 1.16 0.83
C ARG A 79 12.81 1.49 2.19
N ASN A 80 12.24 0.97 3.27
CA ASN A 80 12.67 1.27 4.64
C ASN A 80 12.73 2.79 4.93
N TRP A 81 11.72 3.54 4.47
CA TRP A 81 11.66 4.99 4.64
C TRP A 81 10.88 5.41 5.88
N SER A 82 11.21 6.59 6.42
CA SER A 82 10.32 7.30 7.33
C SER A 82 9.10 7.87 6.57
N PHE A 83 8.07 8.32 7.28
CA PHE A 83 6.92 8.96 6.64
C PHE A 83 7.29 10.27 5.93
N ASP A 84 8.24 11.03 6.50
CA ASP A 84 8.70 12.30 5.90
C ASP A 84 9.49 12.04 4.60
N VAL A 85 10.35 11.02 4.60
CA VAL A 85 11.08 10.60 3.40
C VAL A 85 10.10 10.09 2.34
N LEU A 86 9.14 9.26 2.72
CA LEU A 86 8.11 8.75 1.79
C LEU A 86 7.37 9.90 1.09
N GLU A 87 6.88 10.89 1.85
CA GLU A 87 6.21 12.06 1.30
C GLU A 87 7.13 12.82 0.33
N ARG A 88 8.37 13.05 0.73
CA ARG A 88 9.36 13.78 -0.08
C ARG A 88 9.68 13.06 -1.38
N GLU A 89 9.91 11.74 -1.33
CA GLU A 89 10.31 10.95 -2.51
C GLU A 89 9.16 10.71 -3.49
N VAL A 90 7.94 10.53 -3.00
CA VAL A 90 6.78 10.33 -3.87
C VAL A 90 6.36 11.61 -4.60
N ARG A 91 6.59 12.79 -4.02
CA ARG A 91 6.17 14.07 -4.62
C ARG A 91 6.70 14.29 -6.05
N PRO A 92 8.01 14.19 -6.32
CA PRO A 92 8.59 14.46 -7.63
C PRO A 92 8.61 13.23 -8.54
N ASN A 93 8.48 12.03 -8.01
CA ASN A 93 8.73 10.80 -8.75
C ASN A 93 7.45 10.28 -9.42
N LEU A 94 7.42 10.33 -10.75
CA LEU A 94 6.27 9.91 -11.55
C LEU A 94 5.95 8.41 -11.35
N LEU A 95 6.96 7.56 -11.29
CA LEU A 95 6.80 6.12 -11.07
C LEU A 95 6.15 5.80 -9.71
N TYR A 96 6.61 6.46 -8.64
CA TYR A 96 6.01 6.28 -7.31
C TYR A 96 4.60 6.87 -7.21
N ARG A 97 4.33 7.97 -7.91
CA ARG A 97 2.98 8.55 -7.98
C ARG A 97 2.01 7.61 -8.69
N GLU A 98 2.45 7.00 -9.76
CA GLU A 98 1.68 6.01 -10.51
C GLU A 98 1.44 4.76 -9.65
N PHE A 99 2.50 4.16 -9.09
CA PHE A 99 2.39 3.01 -8.21
C PHE A 99 1.45 3.24 -7.03
N THR A 100 1.54 4.41 -6.39
CA THR A 100 0.68 4.76 -5.23
C THR A 100 -0.73 5.19 -5.61
N ARG A 101 -1.06 5.28 -6.90
CA ARG A 101 -2.34 5.78 -7.43
C ARG A 101 -2.65 7.22 -7.02
N VAL A 102 -1.66 7.98 -6.60
CA VAL A 102 -1.83 9.42 -6.34
C VAL A 102 -1.95 10.21 -7.64
N ALA A 103 -1.35 9.69 -8.73
CA ALA A 103 -1.32 10.33 -10.05
C ALA A 103 -0.95 11.84 -9.97
N ALA A 104 -1.73 12.72 -10.59
CA ALA A 104 -1.53 14.16 -10.52
C ALA A 104 -2.05 14.80 -9.21
N GLY A 105 -2.71 14.01 -8.35
CA GLY A 105 -3.28 14.50 -7.09
C GLY A 105 -2.25 14.91 -6.05
N LYS A 106 -2.74 15.45 -4.94
CA LYS A 106 -1.90 15.84 -3.80
C LYS A 106 -1.41 14.59 -3.07
N VAL A 107 -0.09 14.47 -2.88
CA VAL A 107 0.52 13.42 -2.05
C VAL A 107 0.10 13.65 -0.59
N PRO A 108 -0.41 12.61 0.12
CA PRO A 108 -0.74 12.71 1.53
C PRO A 108 0.49 13.07 2.36
N ASP A 109 0.31 13.96 3.34
CA ASP A 109 1.38 14.36 4.23
C ASP A 109 1.77 13.26 5.24
N ALA A 110 3.00 13.32 5.74
CA ALA A 110 3.58 12.36 6.67
C ALA A 110 2.73 12.15 7.93
N LYS A 111 2.17 13.25 8.48
CA LYS A 111 1.32 13.20 9.68
C LYS A 111 0.00 12.47 9.40
N THR A 112 -0.59 12.69 8.24
CA THR A 112 -1.83 12.00 7.82
C THR A 112 -1.57 10.52 7.64
N LEU A 113 -0.51 10.15 6.92
CA LEU A 113 -0.13 8.74 6.73
C LEU A 113 0.18 8.04 8.06
N GLY A 114 0.91 8.68 8.96
CA GLY A 114 1.19 8.15 10.29
C GLY A 114 -0.07 7.95 11.15
N ARG A 115 -1.06 8.83 11.02
CA ARG A 115 -2.37 8.66 11.69
C ARG A 115 -3.16 7.49 11.10
N GLN A 116 -3.14 7.33 9.79
CA GLN A 116 -3.83 6.24 9.10
C GLN A 116 -3.16 4.89 9.37
N ALA A 117 -1.84 4.82 9.36
CA ALA A 117 -1.10 3.61 9.74
C ALA A 117 -1.46 3.12 11.15
N ARG A 118 -1.53 4.05 12.11
CA ARG A 118 -1.97 3.72 13.47
C ARG A 118 -3.44 3.28 13.55
N ALA A 119 -4.30 3.83 12.69
CA ALA A 119 -5.71 3.47 12.64
C ALA A 119 -5.95 2.05 12.10
N LEU A 120 -5.07 1.53 11.25
CA LEU A 120 -5.16 0.15 10.75
C LEU A 120 -5.03 -0.85 11.89
N GLY A 121 -4.15 -0.60 12.85
CA GLY A 121 -3.91 -1.49 13.98
C GLY A 121 -3.20 -2.79 13.60
N PRO A 122 -2.71 -3.56 14.60
CA PRO A 122 -1.93 -4.77 14.38
C PRO A 122 -2.74 -5.89 13.73
N GLU A 123 -4.03 -6.01 14.04
CA GLU A 123 -4.88 -7.08 13.51
C GLU A 123 -5.07 -6.97 12.00
N VAL A 124 -5.30 -5.76 11.48
CA VAL A 124 -5.45 -5.55 10.03
C VAL A 124 -4.12 -5.79 9.33
N ILE A 125 -3.01 -5.35 9.90
CA ILE A 125 -1.67 -5.62 9.36
C ILE A 125 -1.42 -7.13 9.28
N LYS A 126 -1.78 -7.87 10.33
CA LYS A 126 -1.68 -9.33 10.34
C LYS A 126 -2.55 -9.99 9.26
N GLN A 127 -3.79 -9.53 9.08
CA GLN A 127 -4.67 -10.02 8.01
C GLN A 127 -4.09 -9.75 6.63
N ILE A 128 -3.56 -8.54 6.40
CA ILE A 128 -2.88 -8.17 5.16
C ILE A 128 -1.72 -9.12 4.91
N HIS A 129 -0.86 -9.33 5.90
CA HIS A 129 0.27 -10.23 5.81
C HIS A 129 -0.16 -11.67 5.47
N GLN A 130 -1.14 -12.21 6.19
CA GLN A 130 -1.66 -13.55 5.95
C GLN A 130 -2.21 -13.69 4.52
N ARG A 131 -2.93 -12.68 4.01
CA ARG A 131 -3.47 -12.72 2.66
C ARG A 131 -2.39 -12.61 1.59
N VAL A 132 -1.39 -11.73 1.80
CA VAL A 132 -0.23 -11.62 0.91
C VAL A 132 0.53 -12.95 0.83
N VAL A 133 0.77 -13.60 1.97
CA VAL A 133 1.42 -14.93 1.99
C VAL A 133 0.57 -15.98 1.28
N ALA A 134 -0.74 -16.01 1.52
CA ALA A 134 -1.65 -16.93 0.84
C ALA A 134 -1.61 -16.75 -0.69
N LEU A 135 -1.70 -15.50 -1.16
CA LEU A 135 -1.61 -15.18 -2.60
C LEU A 135 -0.25 -15.55 -3.19
N ALA A 136 0.84 -15.34 -2.46
CA ALA A 136 2.18 -15.75 -2.89
C ALA A 136 2.31 -17.28 -3.03
N VAL A 137 1.67 -18.04 -2.14
CA VAL A 137 1.60 -19.51 -2.22
C VAL A 137 0.71 -19.95 -3.39
N GLU A 138 -0.47 -19.35 -3.55
CA GLU A 138 -1.41 -19.64 -4.65
C GLU A 138 -0.75 -19.41 -6.02
N ASN A 139 0.02 -18.33 -6.15
CA ASN A 139 0.74 -17.98 -7.38
C ASN A 139 2.10 -18.71 -7.53
N LYS A 140 2.42 -19.69 -6.65
CA LYS A 140 3.68 -20.46 -6.66
C LYS A 140 4.95 -19.61 -6.59
N VAL A 141 4.86 -18.37 -6.13
CA VAL A 141 6.01 -17.48 -5.92
C VAL A 141 6.86 -17.96 -4.74
N VAL A 142 6.21 -18.59 -3.75
CA VAL A 142 6.87 -19.18 -2.58
C VAL A 142 6.63 -20.70 -2.58
N GLN A 143 7.67 -21.46 -2.87
CA GLN A 143 7.69 -22.92 -2.65
C GLN A 143 8.25 -23.20 -1.24
N GLY A 144 7.42 -22.97 -0.22
CA GLY A 144 7.84 -23.04 1.16
C GLY A 144 8.10 -24.48 1.63
N ARG A 145 9.36 -24.95 1.57
CA ARG A 145 9.83 -26.13 2.31
C ARG A 145 10.59 -25.80 3.61
N ARG A 146 10.99 -24.54 3.83
CA ARG A 146 11.70 -24.13 5.06
C ARG A 146 11.29 -22.71 5.45
N MET A 147 10.69 -22.56 6.61
CA MET A 147 10.47 -21.27 7.26
C MET A 147 11.51 -21.14 8.38
N ARG A 148 12.36 -20.11 8.32
CA ARG A 148 13.16 -19.69 9.47
C ARG A 148 12.34 -18.69 10.26
N VAL A 149 11.94 -19.05 11.45
CA VAL A 149 11.35 -18.13 12.41
C VAL A 149 12.49 -17.59 13.25
N ASP A 150 12.85 -16.33 13.04
CA ASP A 150 13.74 -15.64 13.96
C ASP A 150 12.88 -15.03 15.07
N THR A 151 13.26 -15.28 16.32
CA THR A 151 12.47 -14.96 17.51
C THR A 151 12.59 -13.51 17.97
N THR A 152 13.09 -12.63 17.13
CA THR A 152 13.09 -11.20 17.42
C THR A 152 11.72 -10.64 17.08
N VAL A 153 10.89 -10.50 18.11
CA VAL A 153 9.51 -10.02 18.03
C VAL A 153 9.51 -8.52 17.74
N ASP A 154 9.64 -8.19 16.48
CA ASP A 154 9.18 -6.91 15.98
C ASP A 154 8.34 -7.18 14.72
N VAL A 155 7.04 -6.86 14.78
CA VAL A 155 6.07 -7.14 13.71
C VAL A 155 6.49 -6.46 12.39
N ALA A 156 7.36 -5.46 12.46
CA ALA A 156 7.98 -4.82 11.31
C ALA A 156 9.03 -5.71 10.60
N THR A 157 9.69 -6.60 11.33
CA THR A 157 10.76 -7.46 10.80
C THR A 157 10.22 -8.67 10.05
N LEU A 158 9.00 -9.14 10.37
CA LEU A 158 8.38 -10.26 9.68
C LEU A 158 8.06 -9.98 8.19
N CYS A 159 7.87 -8.73 7.82
CA CYS A 159 7.73 -8.35 6.40
C CYS A 159 9.07 -8.39 5.63
N TYR A 160 10.20 -8.33 6.33
CA TYR A 160 11.51 -8.22 5.69
C TYR A 160 12.13 -9.57 5.31
N THR A 161 11.87 -10.62 6.07
CA THR A 161 12.49 -11.93 5.87
C THR A 161 11.84 -12.79 4.80
N SER A 162 10.63 -12.45 4.36
CA SER A 162 9.95 -13.21 3.30
C SER A 162 10.23 -12.70 1.88
N LEU A 163 10.92 -11.56 1.73
CA LEU A 163 11.24 -10.95 0.43
C LEU A 163 12.74 -11.01 0.06
N SER A 164 13.56 -11.69 0.87
CA SER A 164 15.00 -11.82 0.64
C SER A 164 15.41 -13.25 0.25
N LEU A 165 14.70 -13.86 -0.72
CA LEU A 165 15.17 -15.06 -1.42
C LEU A 165 14.73 -15.00 -2.86
#